data_e8293e908c946ee416e34803e34d0f50
#
_entry.id   e8293e908c946ee416e34803e34d0f50
#
_cell.length_a   1.000
_cell.length_b   1.000
_cell.length_c   1.000
_cell.angle_alpha   90.00
_cell.angle_beta   90.00
_cell.angle_gamma   90.00
#
_symmetry.space_group_name_H-M   'P 1'
#
loop_
_entity.id
_entity.type
_entity.pdbx_description
1 polymer ?
#
loop_
_entity_poly.entity_id
_entity_poly.type
_entity_poly.pdbx_seq_one_letter_code
_entity_poly.pdbx_strand_id
1 'polypeptide(L)'
;VITIKVEAQDPLVCATMADSVRVHLQDFITRYRTNKARVDVEHYEKLAVKSKKEYEYCAQIYSAYCDANQDVMLQSFLSKRDELENEMQLKFNTYSAMRTQLEAMRAKLQEKTPAFTTLQCATVPVKPAGPKRIIFILGMCFLATFVTALWLARKQLFTKA
;
A
#
# COMPACT_ATOMS: atom_id res chain seq x y z
N VAL A 1 -10.34 6.75 -10.14
CA VAL A 1 -10.51 7.95 -9.29
C VAL A 1 -11.31 7.55 -8.07
N ILE A 2 -10.84 7.90 -6.88
CA ILE A 2 -11.54 7.68 -5.60
C ILE A 2 -12.12 9.03 -5.17
N THR A 3 -13.42 9.08 -4.91
CA THR A 3 -14.12 10.28 -4.42
C THR A 3 -14.52 10.05 -2.96
N ILE A 4 -14.09 10.94 -2.07
CA ILE A 4 -14.44 10.92 -0.65
C ILE A 4 -15.48 12.02 -0.43
N LYS A 5 -16.66 11.67 0.11
CA LYS A 5 -17.67 12.61 0.55
C LYS A 5 -17.81 12.53 2.06
N VAL A 6 -17.77 13.67 2.72
CA VAL A 6 -17.95 13.78 4.16
C VAL A 6 -19.07 14.78 4.43
N GLU A 7 -19.97 14.45 5.34
CA GLU A 7 -21.06 15.31 5.79
C GLU A 7 -20.95 15.51 7.30
N ALA A 8 -20.94 16.75 7.74
CA ALA A 8 -20.88 17.13 9.14
C ALA A 8 -21.74 18.39 9.38
N GLN A 9 -22.07 18.67 10.63
CA GLN A 9 -22.87 19.86 11.00
C GLN A 9 -22.08 21.16 10.88
N ASP A 10 -20.76 21.10 11.19
CA ASP A 10 -19.87 22.24 11.10
C ASP A 10 -19.04 22.14 9.80
N PRO A 11 -19.01 23.19 8.96
CA PRO A 11 -18.26 23.20 7.71
C PRO A 11 -16.74 23.04 7.91
N LEU A 12 -16.19 23.53 9.02
CA LEU A 12 -14.76 23.42 9.32
C LEU A 12 -14.39 21.97 9.71
N VAL A 13 -15.22 21.35 10.54
CA VAL A 13 -15.11 19.94 10.91
C VAL A 13 -15.24 19.04 9.69
N CYS A 14 -16.15 19.37 8.77
CA CYS A 14 -16.34 18.62 7.53
C CYS A 14 -15.06 18.60 6.67
N ALA A 15 -14.41 19.75 6.49
CA ALA A 15 -13.17 19.86 5.73
C ALA A 15 -12.01 19.11 6.40
N THR A 16 -11.83 19.27 7.72
CA THR A 16 -10.75 18.57 8.46
C THR A 16 -10.94 17.06 8.50
N MET A 17 -12.18 16.59 8.64
CA MET A 17 -12.51 15.16 8.55
C MET A 17 -12.21 14.60 7.16
N ALA A 18 -12.58 15.30 6.09
CA ALA A 18 -12.32 14.86 4.72
C ALA A 18 -10.81 14.72 4.46
N ASP A 19 -10.01 15.66 4.94
CA ASP A 19 -8.56 15.62 4.80
C ASP A 19 -7.93 14.50 5.63
N SER A 20 -8.38 14.30 6.88
CA SER A 20 -7.93 13.20 7.73
C SER A 20 -8.26 11.84 7.13
N VAL A 21 -9.47 11.64 6.62
CA VAL A 21 -9.88 10.40 5.95
C VAL A 21 -9.03 10.15 4.70
N ARG A 22 -8.73 11.20 3.92
CA ARG A 22 -7.85 11.11 2.75
C ARG A 22 -6.46 10.60 3.14
N VAL A 23 -5.83 11.20 4.16
CA VAL A 23 -4.49 10.82 4.62
C VAL A 23 -4.47 9.38 5.13
N HIS A 24 -5.42 9.00 5.97
CA HIS A 24 -5.49 7.63 6.49
C HIS A 24 -5.76 6.59 5.40
N LEU A 25 -6.62 6.91 4.44
CA LEU A 25 -6.90 6.01 3.31
C LEU A 25 -5.66 5.82 2.43
N GLN A 26 -4.94 6.90 2.15
CA GLN A 26 -3.70 6.86 1.39
C GLN A 26 -2.63 5.98 2.07
N ASP A 27 -2.44 6.16 3.38
CA ASP A 27 -1.51 5.35 4.17
C ASP A 27 -1.93 3.87 4.20
N PHE A 28 -3.21 3.60 4.45
CA PHE A 28 -3.76 2.24 4.44
C PHE A 28 -3.53 1.53 3.10
N ILE A 29 -3.88 2.17 1.98
CA ILE A 29 -3.72 1.58 0.64
C ILE A 29 -2.24 1.34 0.34
N THR A 30 -1.37 2.28 0.70
CA THR A 30 0.08 2.13 0.51
C THR A 30 0.60 0.93 1.30
N ARG A 31 0.29 0.85 2.58
CA ARG A 31 0.69 -0.29 3.44
C ARG A 31 0.15 -1.61 2.92
N TYR A 32 -1.13 -1.65 2.56
CA TYR A 32 -1.76 -2.87 2.04
C TYR A 32 -1.08 -3.37 0.77
N ARG A 33 -0.78 -2.48 -0.19
CA ARG A 33 -0.13 -2.85 -1.46
C ARG A 33 1.34 -3.24 -1.31
N THR A 34 2.05 -2.60 -0.39
CA THR A 34 3.50 -2.80 -0.23
C THR A 34 3.87 -3.85 0.79
N ASN A 35 2.93 -4.28 1.65
CA ASN A 35 3.23 -5.18 2.77
C ASN A 35 3.92 -6.48 2.32
N LYS A 36 3.36 -7.19 1.34
CA LYS A 36 3.96 -8.42 0.82
C LYS A 36 5.34 -8.16 0.21
N ALA A 37 5.47 -7.12 -0.61
CA ALA A 37 6.75 -6.80 -1.25
C ALA A 37 7.81 -6.41 -0.22
N ARG A 38 7.44 -5.77 0.90
CA ARG A 38 8.34 -5.45 2.01
C ARG A 38 8.85 -6.72 2.70
N VAL A 39 7.97 -7.67 2.98
CA VAL A 39 8.33 -8.97 3.57
C VAL A 39 9.27 -9.73 2.63
N ASP A 40 9.00 -9.72 1.31
CA ASP A 40 9.86 -10.36 0.32
C ASP A 40 11.26 -9.71 0.32
N VAL A 41 11.37 -8.38 0.35
CA VAL A 41 12.65 -7.67 0.43
C VAL A 41 13.42 -8.07 1.70
N GLU A 42 12.78 -8.06 2.86
CA GLU A 42 13.42 -8.45 4.13
C GLU A 42 13.91 -9.89 4.10
N HIS A 43 13.15 -10.80 3.49
CA HIS A 43 13.55 -12.19 3.33
C HIS A 43 14.80 -12.33 2.46
N TYR A 44 14.82 -11.69 1.28
CA TYR A 44 15.98 -11.76 0.39
C TYR A 44 17.20 -11.01 0.95
N GLU A 45 17.00 -9.99 1.76
CA GLU A 45 18.09 -9.30 2.48
C GLU A 45 18.78 -10.23 3.48
N LYS A 46 18.02 -10.99 4.26
CA LYS A 46 18.54 -12.02 5.16
C LYS A 46 19.29 -13.11 4.41
N LEU A 47 18.75 -13.56 3.26
CA LEU A 47 19.42 -14.57 2.42
C LEU A 47 20.72 -14.05 1.81
N ALA A 48 20.75 -12.82 1.32
CA ALA A 48 21.94 -12.21 0.76
C ALA A 48 23.05 -12.05 1.82
N VAL A 49 22.69 -11.63 3.04
CA VAL A 49 23.65 -11.54 4.16
C VAL A 49 24.19 -12.92 4.54
N LYS A 50 23.33 -13.94 4.59
CA LYS A 50 23.75 -15.32 4.88
C LYS A 50 24.71 -15.85 3.82
N SER A 51 24.31 -15.73 2.53
CA SER A 51 25.13 -16.22 1.40
C SER A 51 26.48 -15.48 1.32
N LYS A 52 26.51 -14.19 1.68
CA LYS A 52 27.74 -13.41 1.76
C LYS A 52 28.70 -13.99 2.81
N LYS A 53 28.21 -14.29 4.01
CA LYS A 53 29.00 -14.89 5.08
C LYS A 53 29.54 -16.27 4.68
N GLU A 54 28.73 -17.09 4.02
CA GLU A 54 29.16 -18.39 3.52
C GLU A 54 30.28 -18.26 2.47
N TYR A 55 30.16 -17.33 1.54
CA TYR A 55 31.19 -17.02 0.57
C TYR A 55 32.49 -16.53 1.24
N GLU A 56 32.39 -15.55 2.16
CA GLU A 56 33.55 -15.01 2.88
C GLU A 56 34.25 -16.08 3.69
N TYR A 57 33.54 -17.02 4.29
CA TYR A 57 34.12 -18.16 5.00
C TYR A 57 34.87 -19.10 4.05
N CYS A 58 34.29 -19.48 2.91
CA CYS A 58 34.96 -20.30 1.92
C CYS A 58 36.18 -19.59 1.32
N ALA A 59 36.09 -18.29 1.08
CA ALA A 59 37.23 -17.50 0.58
C ALA A 59 38.38 -17.44 1.58
N GLN A 60 38.09 -17.33 2.88
CA GLN A 60 39.12 -17.39 3.93
C GLN A 60 39.81 -18.77 4.00
N ILE A 61 39.05 -19.87 3.89
CA ILE A 61 39.61 -21.23 3.88
C ILE A 61 40.49 -21.41 2.65
N TYR A 62 40.02 -21.00 1.47
CA TYR A 62 40.81 -21.08 0.24
C TYR A 62 42.13 -20.29 0.35
N SER A 63 42.03 -19.03 0.80
CA SER A 63 43.21 -18.18 0.99
C SER A 63 44.23 -18.79 1.99
N ALA A 64 43.74 -19.20 3.15
CA ALA A 64 44.60 -19.84 4.17
C ALA A 64 45.29 -21.14 3.66
N TYR A 65 44.52 -21.92 2.87
CA TYR A 65 45.10 -23.12 2.25
C TYR A 65 46.21 -22.79 1.23
N CYS A 66 45.98 -21.79 0.38
CA CYS A 66 46.99 -21.32 -0.59
C CYS A 66 48.22 -20.76 0.10
N ASP A 67 48.06 -19.95 1.16
CA ASP A 67 49.17 -19.36 1.90
C ASP A 67 50.01 -20.40 2.62
N ALA A 68 49.39 -21.45 3.17
CA ALA A 68 50.09 -22.53 3.87
C ALA A 68 50.83 -23.48 2.92
N ASN A 69 50.52 -23.52 1.62
CA ASN A 69 51.03 -24.49 0.66
C ASN A 69 51.63 -23.85 -0.60
N GLN A 70 52.27 -22.67 -0.49
CA GLN A 70 52.74 -21.88 -1.65
C GLN A 70 53.78 -22.65 -2.49
N ASP A 71 54.64 -23.47 -1.87
CA ASP A 71 55.73 -24.16 -2.55
C ASP A 71 55.47 -25.65 -2.82
N VAL A 72 54.24 -26.13 -2.60
CA VAL A 72 53.91 -27.55 -2.69
C VAL A 72 53.36 -27.89 -4.08
N MET A 73 54.13 -28.68 -4.85
CA MET A 73 53.78 -29.12 -6.21
C MET A 73 53.16 -30.54 -6.26
N LEU A 74 52.80 -31.11 -5.14
CA LEU A 74 52.17 -32.43 -5.10
C LEU A 74 50.75 -32.39 -5.67
N GLN A 75 50.39 -33.34 -6.55
CA GLN A 75 49.09 -33.42 -7.23
C GLN A 75 47.91 -33.41 -6.27
N SER A 76 48.04 -34.04 -5.09
CA SER A 76 47.00 -34.05 -4.07
C SER A 76 46.66 -32.65 -3.51
N PHE A 77 47.68 -31.80 -3.36
CA PHE A 77 47.50 -30.41 -2.92
C PHE A 77 46.83 -29.53 -3.99
N LEU A 78 47.22 -29.75 -5.26
CA LEU A 78 46.62 -29.05 -6.39
C LEU A 78 45.13 -29.42 -6.53
N SER A 79 44.80 -30.72 -6.43
CA SER A 79 43.39 -31.17 -6.45
C SER A 79 42.57 -30.60 -5.30
N LYS A 80 43.14 -30.49 -4.10
CA LYS A 80 42.42 -29.89 -2.95
C LYS A 80 42.22 -28.38 -3.10
N ARG A 81 43.24 -27.69 -3.64
CA ARG A 81 43.13 -26.27 -3.97
C ARG A 81 41.97 -26.02 -4.96
N ASP A 82 41.93 -26.83 -6.05
CA ASP A 82 40.92 -26.71 -7.08
C ASP A 82 39.50 -27.03 -6.55
N GLU A 83 39.41 -28.01 -5.62
CA GLU A 83 38.13 -28.29 -4.91
C GLU A 83 37.64 -27.08 -4.10
N LEU A 84 38.53 -26.46 -3.28
CA LEU A 84 38.23 -25.30 -2.47
C LEU A 84 37.89 -24.07 -3.34
N GLU A 85 38.59 -23.89 -4.45
CA GLU A 85 38.30 -22.83 -5.42
C GLU A 85 36.90 -22.99 -6.04
N ASN A 86 36.56 -24.23 -6.45
CA ASN A 86 35.22 -24.53 -6.98
C ASN A 86 34.13 -24.31 -5.94
N GLU A 87 34.35 -24.66 -4.67
CA GLU A 87 33.39 -24.41 -3.59
C GLU A 87 33.22 -22.90 -3.34
N MET A 88 34.31 -22.15 -3.28
CA MET A 88 34.27 -20.69 -3.16
C MET A 88 33.50 -20.06 -4.33
N GLN A 89 33.80 -20.51 -5.56
CA GLN A 89 33.10 -20.01 -6.76
C GLN A 89 31.61 -20.33 -6.75
N LEU A 90 31.22 -21.52 -6.28
CA LEU A 90 29.79 -21.89 -6.11
C LEU A 90 29.09 -20.98 -5.10
N LYS A 91 29.74 -20.69 -3.97
CA LYS A 91 29.21 -19.77 -2.95
C LYS A 91 29.15 -18.34 -3.46
N PHE A 92 30.13 -17.89 -4.23
CA PHE A 92 30.11 -16.59 -4.90
C PHE A 92 28.93 -16.47 -5.87
N ASN A 93 28.70 -17.47 -6.71
CA ASN A 93 27.58 -17.49 -7.64
C ASN A 93 26.23 -17.44 -6.90
N THR A 94 26.12 -18.18 -5.80
CA THR A 94 24.91 -18.16 -4.94
C THR A 94 24.68 -16.78 -4.34
N TYR A 95 25.73 -16.15 -3.79
CA TYR A 95 25.66 -14.79 -3.24
C TYR A 95 25.26 -13.78 -4.32
N SER A 96 25.88 -13.86 -5.50
CA SER A 96 25.57 -12.98 -6.64
C SER A 96 24.11 -13.11 -7.09
N ALA A 97 23.59 -14.34 -7.17
CA ALA A 97 22.19 -14.60 -7.49
C ALA A 97 21.23 -14.01 -6.44
N MET A 98 21.52 -14.20 -5.14
CA MET A 98 20.71 -13.65 -4.05
C MET A 98 20.74 -12.12 -4.06
N ARG A 99 21.86 -11.50 -4.34
CA ARG A 99 21.98 -10.05 -4.46
C ARG A 99 21.16 -9.51 -5.64
N THR A 100 21.25 -10.14 -6.80
CA THR A 100 20.44 -9.77 -7.97
C THR A 100 18.96 -9.88 -7.67
N GLN A 101 18.53 -10.95 -6.99
CA GLN A 101 17.15 -11.15 -6.59
C GLN A 101 16.68 -10.08 -5.58
N LEU A 102 17.54 -9.70 -4.63
CA LEU A 102 17.25 -8.63 -3.68
C LEU A 102 17.00 -7.30 -4.41
N GLU A 103 17.84 -6.92 -5.38
CA GLU A 103 17.65 -5.69 -6.14
C GLU A 103 16.37 -5.73 -6.98
N ALA A 104 16.01 -6.89 -7.55
CA ALA A 104 14.75 -7.09 -8.25
C ALA A 104 13.54 -6.93 -7.31
N MET A 105 13.61 -7.43 -6.06
CA MET A 105 12.55 -7.25 -5.07
C MET A 105 12.43 -5.81 -4.59
N ARG A 106 13.55 -5.08 -4.45
CA ARG A 106 13.56 -3.65 -4.13
C ARG A 106 12.91 -2.82 -5.24
N ALA A 107 13.23 -3.09 -6.49
CA ALA A 107 12.59 -2.45 -7.65
C ALA A 107 11.08 -2.73 -7.66
N LYS A 108 10.67 -3.96 -7.39
CA LYS A 108 9.27 -4.36 -7.30
C LYS A 108 8.51 -3.69 -6.14
N LEU A 109 9.17 -3.46 -5.00
CA LEU A 109 8.62 -2.69 -3.88
C LEU A 109 8.39 -1.24 -4.29
N GLN A 110 9.34 -0.63 -4.99
CA GLN A 110 9.24 0.74 -5.48
C GLN A 110 8.10 0.88 -6.50
N GLU A 111 7.96 -0.05 -7.43
CA GLU A 111 6.87 -0.10 -8.41
C GLU A 111 5.49 -0.19 -7.74
N LYS A 112 5.37 -1.00 -6.68
CA LYS A 112 4.12 -1.17 -5.94
C LYS A 112 3.78 -0.02 -5.01
N THR A 113 4.71 0.88 -4.74
CA THR A 113 4.45 2.08 -3.93
C THR A 113 3.68 3.08 -4.77
N PRO A 114 2.37 3.25 -4.54
CA PRO A 114 1.55 4.11 -5.39
C PRO A 114 1.90 5.59 -5.15
N ALA A 115 2.09 6.33 -6.24
CA ALA A 115 2.09 7.78 -6.20
C ALA A 115 0.64 8.28 -6.20
N PHE A 116 0.18 8.86 -5.09
CA PHE A 116 -1.15 9.47 -5.01
C PHE A 116 -1.05 10.94 -5.39
N THR A 117 -1.79 11.34 -6.41
CA THR A 117 -1.95 12.74 -6.78
C THR A 117 -3.32 13.22 -6.32
N THR A 118 -3.35 14.26 -5.50
CA THR A 118 -4.60 14.89 -5.06
C THR A 118 -5.11 15.79 -6.19
N LEU A 119 -6.24 15.42 -6.78
CA LEU A 119 -6.88 16.21 -7.84
C LEU A 119 -7.60 17.43 -7.26
N GLN A 120 -8.23 17.27 -6.08
CA GLN A 120 -8.98 18.33 -5.42
C GLN A 120 -8.77 18.21 -3.91
N CYS A 121 -8.31 19.28 -3.28
CA CYS A 121 -8.18 19.36 -1.83
C CYS A 121 -9.54 19.55 -1.17
N ALA A 122 -9.66 19.14 0.10
CA ALA A 122 -10.84 19.44 0.90
C ALA A 122 -10.94 20.94 1.12
N THR A 123 -12.04 21.54 0.70
CA THR A 123 -12.34 22.96 0.93
C THR A 123 -13.54 23.09 1.85
N VAL A 124 -13.56 24.15 2.63
CA VAL A 124 -14.70 24.45 3.53
C VAL A 124 -15.94 24.72 2.68
N PRO A 125 -17.04 23.95 2.83
CA PRO A 125 -18.23 24.13 2.03
C PRO A 125 -18.95 25.44 2.38
N VAL A 126 -19.28 26.23 1.35
CA VAL A 126 -20.01 27.51 1.51
C VAL A 126 -21.53 27.28 1.56
N LYS A 127 -22.00 26.17 0.97
CA LYS A 127 -23.44 25.86 0.90
C LYS A 127 -23.74 24.54 1.62
N PRO A 128 -24.85 24.48 2.40
CA PRO A 128 -25.25 23.23 3.04
C PRO A 128 -25.69 22.20 2.00
N ALA A 129 -25.28 20.93 2.19
CA ALA A 129 -25.65 19.81 1.32
C ALA A 129 -27.12 19.38 1.48
N GLY A 130 -27.77 19.69 2.63
CA GLY A 130 -29.16 19.35 2.92
C GLY A 130 -29.61 19.91 4.28
N PRO A 131 -30.89 19.79 4.64
CA PRO A 131 -32.00 19.39 3.78
C PRO A 131 -32.40 20.49 2.78
N LYS A 132 -32.98 20.12 1.63
CA LYS A 132 -33.50 21.08 0.63
C LYS A 132 -34.80 21.70 1.18
N ARG A 133 -34.70 22.70 2.06
CA ARG A 133 -35.77 23.32 2.81
C ARG A 133 -36.93 23.78 1.92
N ILE A 134 -36.63 24.33 0.73
CA ILE A 134 -37.63 24.80 -0.23
C ILE A 134 -38.51 23.63 -0.71
N ILE A 135 -37.93 22.48 -1.05
CA ILE A 135 -38.69 21.31 -1.50
C ILE A 135 -39.57 20.77 -0.38
N PHE A 136 -39.07 20.77 0.85
CA PHE A 136 -39.85 20.32 2.02
C PHE A 136 -41.05 21.23 2.28
N ILE A 137 -40.87 22.57 2.25
CA ILE A 137 -41.97 23.56 2.43
C ILE A 137 -43.01 23.38 1.34
N LEU A 138 -42.59 23.24 0.07
CA LEU A 138 -43.49 23.08 -1.07
C LEU A 138 -44.32 21.79 -0.97
N GLY A 139 -43.68 20.70 -0.53
CA GLY A 139 -44.32 19.41 -0.27
C GLY A 139 -45.38 19.52 0.86
N MET A 140 -45.08 20.21 1.96
CA MET A 140 -45.99 20.43 3.07
C MET A 140 -47.19 21.31 2.65
N CYS A 141 -46.97 22.37 1.87
CA CYS A 141 -48.07 23.18 1.33
C CYS A 141 -48.98 22.37 0.42
N PHE A 142 -48.41 21.55 -0.47
CA PHE A 142 -49.21 20.67 -1.34
C PHE A 142 -50.04 19.66 -0.54
N LEU A 143 -49.43 19.05 0.48
CA LEU A 143 -50.13 18.10 1.34
C LEU A 143 -51.26 18.76 2.13
N ALA A 144 -51.05 19.98 2.66
CA ALA A 144 -52.07 20.75 3.35
C ALA A 144 -53.25 21.12 2.44
N THR A 145 -52.98 21.58 1.20
CA THR A 145 -54.03 21.90 0.23
C THR A 145 -54.81 20.67 -0.20
N PHE A 146 -54.15 19.52 -0.35
CA PHE A 146 -54.79 18.26 -0.69
C PHE A 146 -55.72 17.77 0.41
N VAL A 147 -55.27 17.81 1.68
CA VAL A 147 -56.09 17.43 2.84
C VAL A 147 -57.32 18.35 2.99
N THR A 148 -57.14 19.65 2.83
CA THR A 148 -58.27 20.61 2.91
C THR A 148 -59.28 20.40 1.78
N ALA A 149 -58.84 20.12 0.56
CA ALA A 149 -59.71 19.80 -0.57
C ALA A 149 -60.52 18.53 -0.34
N LEU A 150 -59.87 17.46 0.15
CA LEU A 150 -60.59 16.23 0.52
C LEU A 150 -61.63 16.45 1.63
N TRP A 151 -61.30 17.24 2.65
CA TRP A 151 -62.24 17.55 3.74
C TRP A 151 -63.45 18.31 3.25
N LEU A 152 -63.25 19.31 2.38
CA LEU A 152 -64.34 20.06 1.76
C LEU A 152 -65.23 19.20 0.86
N ALA A 153 -64.63 18.37 0.02
CA ALA A 153 -65.35 17.43 -0.85
C ALA A 153 -66.22 16.47 -0.03
N ARG A 154 -65.63 15.90 1.05
CA ARG A 154 -66.40 15.03 1.96
C ARG A 154 -67.54 15.74 2.64
N LYS A 155 -67.34 16.98 3.10
CA LYS A 155 -68.43 17.82 3.70
C LYS A 155 -69.54 18.09 2.72
N GLN A 156 -69.24 18.40 1.45
CA GLN A 156 -70.25 18.62 0.42
C GLN A 156 -71.06 17.37 0.09
N LEU A 157 -70.46 16.20 0.09
CA LEU A 157 -71.15 14.91 -0.13
C LEU A 157 -72.14 14.58 1.01
N PHE A 158 -71.73 14.85 2.26
CA PHE A 158 -72.57 14.57 3.43
C PHE A 158 -73.67 15.64 3.65
N THR A 159 -73.56 16.84 3.06
CA THR A 159 -74.59 17.93 3.20
C THR A 159 -75.66 17.83 2.10
N LYS A 160 -75.40 17.02 1.02
CA LYS A 160 -76.33 16.79 -0.08
C LYS A 160 -77.13 15.47 0.02
N ALA A 161 -76.80 14.61 1.00
CA ALA A 161 -77.54 13.40 1.35
C ALA A 161 -78.49 13.69 2.56
#